data_60209c6aa82bba291a8f748ffcc98d89
#
_entry.id   60209c6aa82bba291a8f748ffcc98d89
#
_cell.length_a   1.000
_cell.length_b   1.000
_cell.length_c   1.000
_cell.angle_alpha   90.00
_cell.angle_beta   90.00
_cell.angle_gamma   90.00
#
_symmetry.space_group_name_H-M   'P 1'
#
loop_
_entity.id
_entity.type
_entity.pdbx_description
1 polymer ?
#
loop_
_entity_poly.entity_id
_entity_poly.type
_entity_poly.pdbx_seq_one_letter_code
_entity_poly.pdbx_strand_id
1 'polypeptide(L)'
;FAISGYREGCDAGFTPDVSFNAFKNNKDKIVFDLKFLDKVVAQIGSSQIIKTARVIAAVYRDFGNREKSNNFKEFIKEFTLDSFCDILSSNLDIKIDNNQEIKILKEPKKPRMGINKSSKDGYSFIGLKSIKKEFAKDDLKNIIENMKKYSATKLKITHKSNIIILDVPSQNSDNLVNSLKNSGLVLE
;
A
#
# COMPACT_ATOMS: atom_id res chain seq x y z
N PHE A 1 6.59 7.90 6.09
CA PHE A 1 5.57 8.38 5.14
C PHE A 1 5.27 7.35 4.07
N ALA A 2 4.02 7.20 3.69
CA ALA A 2 3.62 6.42 2.52
C ALA A 2 2.58 7.18 1.68
N ILE A 3 2.62 6.97 0.37
CA ILE A 3 1.60 7.46 -0.56
C ILE A 3 1.03 6.23 -1.27
N SER A 4 -0.29 6.08 -1.23
CA SER A 4 -1.00 4.97 -1.85
C SER A 4 -2.03 5.49 -2.84
N GLY A 5 -2.09 4.87 -4.02
CA GLY A 5 -3.13 5.13 -5.03
C GLY A 5 -4.45 4.45 -4.74
N TYR A 6 -4.59 3.80 -3.58
CA TYR A 6 -5.75 3.02 -3.22
C TYR A 6 -6.12 3.22 -1.75
N ARG A 7 -7.40 3.45 -1.48
CA ARG A 7 -7.94 3.60 -0.12
C ARG A 7 -7.81 2.33 0.71
N GLU A 8 -7.85 1.17 0.06
CA GLU A 8 -7.77 -0.14 0.70
C GLU A 8 -6.88 -1.09 -0.10
N GLY A 9 -6.00 -1.78 0.61
CA GLY A 9 -5.33 -3.00 0.13
C GLY A 9 -3.96 -2.87 -0.51
N CYS A 10 -3.37 -1.67 -0.67
CA CYS A 10 -1.95 -1.54 -1.03
C CYS A 10 -1.03 -1.69 0.19
N ASP A 11 -1.57 -1.52 1.37
CA ASP A 11 -0.91 -1.52 2.68
C ASP A 11 -1.12 -2.82 3.47
N ALA A 12 -1.46 -3.91 2.80
CA ALA A 12 -1.75 -5.19 3.44
C ALA A 12 -0.63 -5.64 4.38
N GLY A 13 -0.72 -5.20 5.65
CA GLY A 13 0.18 -5.57 6.74
C GLY A 13 1.31 -4.58 7.06
N PHE A 14 1.35 -3.43 6.41
CA PHE A 14 2.20 -2.31 6.80
C PHE A 14 1.32 -1.09 7.11
N THR A 15 1.35 -0.64 8.36
CA THR A 15 0.70 0.60 8.77
C THR A 15 1.79 1.66 8.89
N PRO A 16 1.92 2.56 7.91
CA PRO A 16 2.88 3.65 7.99
C PRO A 16 2.44 4.64 9.07
N ASP A 17 3.39 5.31 9.71
CA ASP A 17 3.10 6.35 10.70
C ASP A 17 2.24 7.47 10.10
N VAL A 18 2.55 7.87 8.87
CA VAL A 18 1.82 8.88 8.10
C VAL A 18 1.56 8.36 6.70
N SER A 19 0.31 8.43 6.24
CA SER A 19 -0.04 8.06 4.87
C SER A 19 -1.00 9.01 4.20
N PHE A 20 -0.87 9.08 2.86
CA PHE A 20 -1.76 9.79 1.95
C PHE A 20 -2.38 8.77 1.01
N ASN A 21 -3.66 8.47 1.20
CA ASN A 21 -4.34 7.44 0.42
C ASN A 21 -5.29 8.08 -0.58
N ALA A 22 -4.97 7.95 -1.87
CA ALA A 22 -5.76 8.52 -2.95
C ALA A 22 -7.10 7.80 -3.12
N PHE A 23 -8.15 8.56 -3.40
CA PHE A 23 -9.44 8.05 -3.83
C PHE A 23 -10.18 9.09 -4.69
N LYS A 24 -11.20 8.66 -5.40
CA LYS A 24 -12.12 9.54 -6.10
C LYS A 24 -13.27 9.95 -5.18
N ASN A 25 -13.51 11.25 -5.04
CA ASN A 25 -14.65 11.75 -4.29
C ASN A 25 -15.94 11.71 -5.14
N ASN A 26 -17.07 12.10 -4.56
CA ASN A 26 -18.37 12.12 -5.25
C ASN A 26 -18.43 13.04 -6.50
N LYS A 27 -17.43 13.91 -6.69
CA LYS A 27 -17.29 14.78 -7.86
C LYS A 27 -16.24 14.23 -8.85
N ASP A 28 -15.89 12.95 -8.75
CA ASP A 28 -14.86 12.24 -9.56
C ASP A 28 -13.46 12.88 -9.52
N LYS A 29 -13.20 13.74 -8.52
CA LYS A 29 -11.87 14.34 -8.31
C LYS A 29 -11.02 13.44 -7.41
N ILE A 30 -9.74 13.35 -7.74
CA ILE A 30 -8.76 12.65 -6.90
C ILE A 30 -8.45 13.52 -5.69
N VAL A 31 -8.71 12.98 -4.50
CA VAL A 31 -8.37 13.53 -3.20
C VAL A 31 -7.62 12.48 -2.38
N PHE A 32 -6.99 12.91 -1.31
CA PHE A 32 -6.17 12.03 -0.47
C PHE A 32 -6.66 12.08 0.98
N ASP A 33 -6.92 10.91 1.56
CA ASP A 33 -7.06 10.80 3.01
C ASP A 33 -5.67 10.92 3.65
N LEU A 34 -5.48 11.93 4.50
CA LEU A 34 -4.34 12.01 5.39
C LEU A 34 -4.61 11.14 6.61
N LYS A 35 -3.75 10.17 6.84
CA LYS A 35 -3.83 9.28 8.01
C LYS A 35 -2.60 9.41 8.89
N PHE A 36 -2.82 9.39 10.20
CA PHE A 36 -1.81 9.16 11.21
C PHE A 36 -2.07 7.79 11.85
N LEU A 37 -1.10 6.90 11.70
CA LEU A 37 -1.25 5.49 12.06
C LEU A 37 -2.45 4.87 11.30
N ASP A 38 -3.53 4.57 12.00
CA ASP A 38 -4.77 4.01 11.45
C ASP A 38 -5.94 5.01 11.34
N LYS A 39 -5.76 6.24 11.88
CA LYS A 39 -6.82 7.26 11.90
C LYS A 39 -6.72 8.20 10.71
N VAL A 40 -7.82 8.42 10.01
CA VAL A 40 -7.94 9.48 9.03
C VAL A 40 -8.24 10.79 9.76
N VAL A 41 -7.46 11.83 9.48
CA VAL A 41 -7.56 13.13 10.16
C VAL A 41 -7.94 14.26 9.22
N ALA A 42 -7.75 14.11 7.93
CA ALA A 42 -8.14 15.12 6.94
C ALA A 42 -8.29 14.53 5.54
N GLN A 43 -8.96 15.29 4.66
CA GLN A 43 -8.95 15.07 3.22
C GLN A 43 -8.28 16.25 2.54
N ILE A 44 -7.30 15.98 1.70
CA ILE A 44 -6.50 17.02 1.04
C ILE A 44 -6.42 16.81 -0.48
N GLY A 45 -6.20 17.89 -1.21
CA GLY A 45 -5.91 17.84 -2.64
C GLY A 45 -4.47 17.41 -2.93
N SER A 46 -4.20 16.95 -4.14
CA SER A 46 -2.87 16.53 -4.57
C SER A 46 -1.80 17.63 -4.43
N SER A 47 -2.16 18.89 -4.66
CA SER A 47 -1.26 20.04 -4.53
C SER A 47 -0.83 20.32 -3.09
N GLN A 48 -1.57 19.84 -2.09
CA GLN A 48 -1.30 20.06 -0.67
C GLN A 48 -0.37 19.01 -0.06
N ILE A 49 -0.17 17.85 -0.69
CA ILE A 49 0.56 16.70 -0.13
C ILE A 49 1.97 17.09 0.31
N ILE A 50 2.74 17.74 -0.56
CA ILE A 50 4.15 18.08 -0.27
C ILE A 50 4.24 19.08 0.87
N LYS A 51 3.39 20.12 0.87
CA LYS A 51 3.35 21.12 1.95
C LYS A 51 2.99 20.44 3.27
N THR A 52 1.95 19.60 3.27
CA THR A 52 1.50 18.86 4.45
C THR A 52 2.60 17.95 5.00
N ALA A 53 3.23 17.16 4.14
CA ALA A 53 4.32 16.27 4.55
C ALA A 53 5.50 17.04 5.18
N ARG A 54 5.87 18.20 4.62
CA ARG A 54 6.93 19.07 5.16
C ARG A 54 6.56 19.63 6.53
N VAL A 55 5.34 20.09 6.73
CA VAL A 55 4.88 20.62 8.02
C VAL A 55 4.86 19.51 9.06
N ILE A 56 4.34 18.32 8.73
CA ILE A 56 4.37 17.15 9.63
C ILE A 56 5.80 16.80 10.05
N ALA A 57 6.72 16.76 9.09
CA ALA A 57 8.13 16.48 9.38
C ALA A 57 8.77 17.56 10.25
N ALA A 58 8.46 18.84 10.02
CA ALA A 58 8.95 19.95 10.82
C ALA A 58 8.43 19.89 12.27
N VAL A 59 7.14 19.67 12.46
CA VAL A 59 6.55 19.51 13.80
C VAL A 59 7.18 18.34 14.55
N TYR A 60 7.34 17.19 13.88
CA TYR A 60 8.00 16.02 14.48
C TYR A 60 9.47 16.31 14.83
N ARG A 61 10.19 17.05 13.98
CA ARG A 61 11.57 17.47 14.27
C ARG A 61 11.68 18.41 15.46
N ASP A 62 10.75 19.38 15.55
CA ASP A 62 10.86 20.49 16.49
C ASP A 62 10.30 20.13 17.87
N PHE A 63 9.33 19.26 17.94
CA PHE A 63 8.66 18.83 19.17
C PHE A 63 8.96 17.38 19.57
N GLY A 64 9.54 16.57 18.68
CA GLY A 64 9.90 15.19 18.96
C GLY A 64 11.09 15.11 19.91
N ASN A 65 10.91 14.47 21.08
CA ASN A 65 12.00 14.24 22.01
C ASN A 65 12.77 12.97 21.61
N ARG A 66 13.94 13.15 21.00
CA ARG A 66 14.76 12.03 20.51
C ARG A 66 15.32 11.13 21.61
N GLU A 67 15.37 11.61 22.86
CA GLU A 67 15.83 10.82 23.99
C GLU A 67 14.74 9.91 24.55
N LYS A 68 13.45 10.29 24.38
CA LYS A 68 12.30 9.55 24.93
C LYS A 68 11.48 8.84 23.87
N SER A 69 11.34 9.41 22.66
CA SER A 69 10.52 8.84 21.60
C SER A 69 11.34 8.51 20.36
N ASN A 70 11.65 7.22 20.16
CA ASN A 70 12.47 6.76 19.04
C ASN A 70 11.69 6.65 17.72
N ASN A 71 10.36 6.83 17.76
CA ASN A 71 9.50 6.72 16.57
C ASN A 71 8.26 7.62 16.69
N PHE A 72 7.62 7.85 15.55
CA PHE A 72 6.45 8.73 15.45
C PHE A 72 5.27 8.26 16.32
N LYS A 73 5.07 6.96 16.48
CA LYS A 73 3.99 6.40 17.30
C LYS A 73 4.15 6.74 18.78
N GLU A 74 5.36 6.70 19.30
CA GLU A 74 5.67 7.11 20.68
C GLU A 74 5.52 8.62 20.85
N PHE A 75 6.01 9.40 19.88
CA PHE A 75 5.83 10.84 19.86
C PHE A 75 4.34 11.24 19.95
N ILE A 76 3.46 10.63 19.13
CA ILE A 76 2.02 10.92 19.15
C ILE A 76 1.36 10.51 20.46
N LYS A 77 1.86 9.49 21.14
CA LYS A 77 1.35 9.11 22.47
C LYS A 77 1.67 10.15 23.54
N GLU A 78 2.87 10.72 23.50
CA GLU A 78 3.31 11.75 24.46
C GLU A 78 2.71 13.12 24.14
N PHE A 79 2.73 13.51 22.88
CA PHE A 79 2.31 14.83 22.41
C PHE A 79 0.79 14.97 22.26
N THR A 80 0.08 13.89 22.19
CA THR A 80 -1.32 13.67 21.82
C THR A 80 -1.62 13.98 20.36
N LEU A 81 -2.51 13.20 19.78
CA LEU A 81 -2.93 13.39 18.39
C LEU A 81 -3.68 14.72 18.21
N ASP A 82 -4.46 15.13 19.21
CA ASP A 82 -5.24 16.37 19.16
C ASP A 82 -4.33 17.59 19.10
N SER A 83 -3.35 17.69 20.02
CA SER A 83 -2.36 18.77 20.00
C SER A 83 -1.55 18.83 18.70
N PHE A 84 -1.24 17.65 18.15
CA PHE A 84 -0.54 17.58 16.88
C PHE A 84 -1.40 18.09 15.72
N CYS A 85 -2.68 17.73 15.69
CA CYS A 85 -3.62 18.19 14.68
C CYS A 85 -3.92 19.69 14.80
N ASP A 86 -3.96 20.24 16.00
CA ASP A 86 -4.15 21.68 16.23
C ASP A 86 -2.98 22.51 15.67
N ILE A 87 -1.75 22.05 15.89
CA ILE A 87 -0.56 22.67 15.31
C ILE A 87 -0.57 22.58 13.79
N LEU A 88 -0.94 21.42 13.24
CA LEU A 88 -1.06 21.26 11.79
C LEU A 88 -2.13 22.18 11.20
N SER A 89 -3.29 22.28 11.83
CA SER A 89 -4.38 23.16 11.40
C SER A 89 -3.96 24.63 11.39
N SER A 90 -3.14 25.05 12.37
CA SER A 90 -2.61 26.41 12.46
C SER A 90 -1.58 26.74 11.37
N ASN A 91 -0.89 25.74 10.83
CA ASN A 91 0.18 25.89 9.82
C ASN A 91 -0.25 25.54 8.40
N LEU A 92 -1.40 24.91 8.26
CA LEU A 92 -1.93 24.42 6.99
C LEU A 92 -3.33 24.97 6.78
N ASP A 93 -3.60 25.41 5.57
CA ASP A 93 -4.97 25.80 5.16
C ASP A 93 -5.78 24.55 4.79
N ILE A 94 -5.95 23.67 5.78
CA ILE A 94 -6.73 22.43 5.67
C ILE A 94 -7.53 22.22 6.95
N LYS A 95 -8.76 21.74 6.80
CA LYS A 95 -9.57 21.36 7.95
C LYS A 95 -9.10 19.98 8.41
N ILE A 96 -8.53 19.93 9.61
CA ILE A 96 -8.15 18.69 10.29
C ILE A 96 -9.21 18.39 11.34
N ASP A 97 -9.73 17.17 11.34
CA ASP A 97 -10.80 16.76 12.25
C ASP A 97 -10.51 15.30 12.68
N ASN A 98 -10.22 15.15 13.97
CA ASN A 98 -9.91 13.84 14.57
C ASN A 98 -11.12 12.93 14.70
N ASN A 99 -12.34 13.50 14.59
CA ASN A 99 -13.60 12.81 14.80
C ASN A 99 -14.34 12.50 13.50
N GLN A 100 -13.71 12.66 12.34
CA GLN A 100 -14.33 12.28 11.09
C GLN A 100 -14.57 10.77 11.06
N GLU A 101 -15.82 10.36 11.29
CA GLU A 101 -16.31 9.06 10.80
C GLU A 101 -16.32 9.09 9.28
N ILE A 102 -15.19 8.79 8.68
CA ILE A 102 -15.12 8.63 7.24
C ILE A 102 -15.79 7.30 6.94
N LYS A 103 -16.98 7.38 6.33
CA LYS A 103 -17.62 6.23 5.69
C LYS A 103 -16.64 5.69 4.65
N ILE A 104 -15.83 4.74 5.07
CA ILE A 104 -15.02 3.94 4.16
C ILE A 104 -16.03 3.12 3.36
N LEU A 105 -16.23 3.50 2.10
CA LEU A 105 -16.90 2.62 1.15
C LEU A 105 -16.00 1.38 1.03
N LYS A 106 -16.32 0.35 1.80
CA LYS A 106 -15.63 -0.94 1.73
C LYS A 106 -16.03 -1.58 0.41
N GLU A 107 -15.28 -1.29 -0.64
CA GLU A 107 -15.30 -2.22 -1.77
C GLU A 107 -14.75 -3.56 -1.29
N PRO A 108 -15.44 -4.67 -1.60
CA PRO A 108 -14.93 -5.98 -1.23
C PRO A 108 -13.53 -6.14 -1.83
N LYS A 109 -12.54 -6.41 -0.98
CA LYS A 109 -11.17 -6.67 -1.41
C LYS A 109 -11.20 -7.82 -2.40
N LYS A 110 -10.98 -7.56 -3.68
CA LYS A 110 -10.78 -8.63 -4.64
C LYS A 110 -9.52 -9.39 -4.23
N PRO A 111 -9.60 -10.70 -4.04
CA PRO A 111 -8.43 -11.48 -3.68
C PRO A 111 -7.38 -11.27 -4.78
N ARG A 112 -6.18 -10.84 -4.39
CA ARG A 112 -5.05 -10.68 -5.32
C ARG A 112 -4.31 -12.00 -5.51
N MET A 113 -4.64 -13.00 -4.68
CA MET A 113 -4.09 -14.34 -4.77
C MET A 113 -4.90 -15.16 -5.77
N GLY A 114 -4.28 -16.19 -6.33
CA GLY A 114 -4.90 -17.00 -7.37
C GLY A 114 -4.82 -16.39 -8.77
N ILE A 115 -5.51 -17.03 -9.72
CA ILE A 115 -5.62 -16.57 -11.11
C ILE A 115 -6.76 -15.56 -11.20
N ASN A 116 -6.46 -14.36 -11.64
CA ASN A 116 -7.40 -13.26 -11.73
C ASN A 116 -7.42 -12.66 -13.13
N LYS A 117 -8.58 -12.20 -13.59
CA LYS A 117 -8.71 -11.51 -14.88
C LYS A 117 -7.99 -10.16 -14.82
N SER A 118 -7.15 -9.87 -15.82
CA SER A 118 -6.53 -8.57 -16.00
C SER A 118 -7.54 -7.56 -16.58
N SER A 119 -7.25 -6.26 -16.43
CA SER A 119 -7.95 -5.21 -17.18
C SER A 119 -7.64 -5.26 -18.69
N LYS A 120 -6.58 -5.95 -19.10
CA LYS A 120 -6.21 -6.19 -20.49
C LYS A 120 -6.90 -7.47 -20.97
N ASP A 121 -7.70 -7.37 -22.03
CA ASP A 121 -8.41 -8.54 -22.57
C ASP A 121 -7.46 -9.63 -23.04
N GLY A 122 -7.81 -10.89 -22.78
CA GLY A 122 -7.00 -12.07 -23.09
C GLY A 122 -5.84 -12.31 -22.11
N TYR A 123 -5.69 -11.48 -21.07
CA TYR A 123 -4.64 -11.62 -20.09
C TYR A 123 -5.18 -11.81 -18.67
N SER A 124 -4.37 -12.46 -17.86
CA SER A 124 -4.59 -12.68 -16.44
C SER A 124 -3.44 -12.11 -15.62
N PHE A 125 -3.65 -11.90 -14.34
CA PHE A 125 -2.58 -11.79 -13.37
C PHE A 125 -2.71 -12.93 -12.35
N ILE A 126 -1.57 -13.40 -11.85
CA ILE A 126 -1.51 -14.55 -10.94
C ILE A 126 -0.84 -14.11 -9.66
N GLY A 127 -1.57 -14.17 -8.54
CA GLY A 127 -1.03 -13.98 -7.21
C GLY A 127 -0.61 -15.31 -6.61
N LEU A 128 0.65 -15.44 -6.21
CA LEU A 128 1.22 -16.63 -5.63
C LEU A 128 1.79 -16.33 -4.25
N LYS A 129 1.42 -17.15 -3.28
CA LYS A 129 1.95 -17.08 -1.92
C LYS A 129 3.28 -17.83 -1.88
N SER A 130 4.28 -17.20 -1.29
CA SER A 130 5.52 -17.89 -0.96
C SER A 130 5.36 -18.68 0.33
N ILE A 131 5.73 -19.95 0.32
CA ILE A 131 5.90 -20.77 1.53
C ILE A 131 7.31 -20.61 2.12
N LYS A 132 8.22 -19.96 1.39
CA LYS A 132 9.59 -19.66 1.82
C LYS A 132 9.64 -18.21 2.33
N LYS A 133 10.45 -17.97 3.36
CA LYS A 133 10.70 -16.60 3.86
C LYS A 133 11.59 -15.82 2.89
N GLU A 134 12.48 -16.50 2.19
CA GLU A 134 13.45 -15.94 1.26
C GLU A 134 13.50 -16.78 -0.02
N PHE A 135 13.77 -16.12 -1.14
CA PHE A 135 13.97 -16.79 -2.42
C PHE A 135 15.46 -16.97 -2.65
N ALA A 136 15.88 -18.20 -2.89
CA ALA A 136 17.22 -18.48 -3.37
C ALA A 136 17.38 -18.00 -4.83
N LYS A 137 18.62 -17.82 -5.26
CA LYS A 137 18.94 -17.44 -6.65
C LYS A 137 18.31 -18.39 -7.67
N ASP A 138 18.34 -19.68 -7.40
CA ASP A 138 17.80 -20.70 -8.31
C ASP A 138 16.27 -20.67 -8.35
N ASP A 139 15.58 -20.35 -7.23
CA ASP A 139 14.13 -20.15 -7.24
C ASP A 139 13.75 -18.99 -8.17
N LEU A 140 14.45 -17.87 -8.06
CA LEU A 140 14.19 -16.69 -8.91
C LEU A 140 14.49 -16.98 -10.38
N LYS A 141 15.56 -17.72 -10.67
CA LYS A 141 15.92 -18.15 -12.02
C LYS A 141 14.82 -19.03 -12.62
N ASN A 142 14.37 -20.04 -11.87
CA ASN A 142 13.28 -20.91 -12.29
C ASN A 142 11.96 -20.15 -12.54
N ILE A 143 11.63 -19.18 -11.67
CA ILE A 143 10.46 -18.32 -11.88
C ILE A 143 10.56 -17.55 -13.20
N ILE A 144 11.70 -16.93 -13.47
CA ILE A 144 11.95 -16.15 -14.70
C ILE A 144 11.89 -17.03 -15.94
N GLU A 145 12.47 -18.22 -15.91
CA GLU A 145 12.46 -19.18 -17.03
C GLU A 145 11.03 -19.64 -17.34
N ASN A 146 10.25 -19.97 -16.33
CA ASN A 146 8.85 -20.34 -16.51
C ASN A 146 7.99 -19.15 -17.00
N MET A 147 8.23 -17.96 -16.48
CA MET A 147 7.55 -16.76 -17.00
C MET A 147 7.82 -16.57 -18.49
N LYS A 148 9.07 -16.68 -18.93
CA LYS A 148 9.45 -16.60 -20.36
C LYS A 148 8.75 -17.68 -21.18
N LYS A 149 8.79 -18.93 -20.71
CA LYS A 149 8.15 -20.08 -21.38
C LYS A 149 6.66 -19.87 -21.63
N TYR A 150 5.96 -19.26 -20.67
CA TYR A 150 4.52 -19.01 -20.76
C TYR A 150 4.15 -17.58 -21.14
N SER A 151 5.12 -16.82 -21.66
CA SER A 151 4.93 -15.46 -22.19
C SER A 151 4.40 -14.44 -21.16
N ALA A 152 4.73 -14.64 -19.90
CA ALA A 152 4.47 -13.65 -18.86
C ALA A 152 5.62 -12.61 -18.83
N THR A 153 5.30 -11.32 -18.68
CA THR A 153 6.29 -10.26 -18.91
C THR A 153 6.69 -9.47 -17.69
N LYS A 154 5.89 -9.47 -16.63
CA LYS A 154 6.11 -8.64 -15.46
C LYS A 154 5.90 -9.42 -14.16
N LEU A 155 6.75 -9.13 -13.20
CA LEU A 155 6.70 -9.69 -11.85
C LEU A 155 6.75 -8.56 -10.81
N LYS A 156 5.94 -8.69 -9.76
CA LYS A 156 6.00 -7.86 -8.56
C LYS A 156 6.18 -8.74 -7.34
N ILE A 157 7.08 -8.34 -6.45
CA ILE A 157 7.23 -8.94 -5.12
C ILE A 157 6.48 -8.04 -4.13
N THR A 158 5.65 -8.64 -3.28
CA THR A 158 4.92 -7.92 -2.24
C THR A 158 5.75 -7.87 -0.95
N HIS A 159 5.37 -6.99 -0.03
CA HIS A 159 6.02 -6.88 1.29
C HIS A 159 5.92 -8.16 2.14
N LYS A 160 5.01 -9.09 1.82
CA LYS A 160 4.89 -10.41 2.47
C LYS A 160 5.67 -11.50 1.72
N SER A 161 6.59 -11.11 0.85
CA SER A 161 7.34 -12.02 -0.04
C SER A 161 6.45 -12.84 -0.98
N ASN A 162 5.18 -12.45 -1.17
CA ASN A 162 4.34 -13.06 -2.19
C ASN A 162 4.69 -12.47 -3.57
N ILE A 163 4.40 -13.22 -4.61
CA ILE A 163 4.69 -12.83 -5.99
C ILE A 163 3.37 -12.59 -6.74
N ILE A 164 3.32 -11.52 -7.50
CA ILE A 164 2.25 -11.26 -8.46
C ILE A 164 2.87 -11.24 -9.85
N ILE A 165 2.46 -12.17 -10.69
CA ILE A 165 2.87 -12.23 -12.10
C ILE A 165 1.78 -11.55 -12.93
N LEU A 166 2.17 -10.59 -13.74
CA LEU A 166 1.29 -9.77 -14.57
C LEU A 166 1.46 -10.13 -16.04
N ASP A 167 0.47 -9.71 -16.84
CA ASP A 167 0.47 -9.88 -18.28
C ASP A 167 0.68 -11.35 -18.72
N VAL A 168 0.03 -12.29 -18.04
CA VAL A 168 0.02 -13.70 -18.38
C VAL A 168 -1.08 -13.93 -19.41
N PRO A 169 -0.80 -14.49 -20.60
CA PRO A 169 -1.88 -14.92 -21.50
C PRO A 169 -2.81 -15.91 -20.77
N SER A 170 -4.12 -15.65 -20.78
CA SER A 170 -5.07 -16.39 -19.93
C SER A 170 -5.03 -17.90 -20.17
N GLN A 171 -4.79 -18.32 -21.40
CA GLN A 171 -4.64 -19.73 -21.79
C GLN A 171 -3.41 -20.43 -21.15
N ASN A 172 -2.43 -19.65 -20.71
CA ASN A 172 -1.18 -20.18 -20.13
C ASN A 172 -1.19 -20.16 -18.59
N SER A 173 -2.22 -19.61 -17.96
CA SER A 173 -2.24 -19.33 -16.52
C SER A 173 -2.10 -20.58 -15.68
N ASP A 174 -2.87 -21.63 -15.96
CA ASP A 174 -2.82 -22.89 -15.19
C ASP A 174 -1.48 -23.61 -15.36
N ASN A 175 -0.94 -23.64 -16.59
CA ASN A 175 0.33 -24.25 -16.89
C ASN A 175 1.49 -23.53 -16.17
N LEU A 176 1.46 -22.20 -16.15
CA LEU A 176 2.44 -21.39 -15.41
C LEU A 176 2.37 -21.68 -13.91
N VAL A 177 1.18 -21.68 -13.31
CA VAL A 177 1.00 -21.98 -11.89
C VAL A 177 1.56 -23.37 -11.54
N ASN A 178 1.22 -24.38 -12.33
CA ASN A 178 1.68 -25.73 -12.09
C ASN A 178 3.20 -25.86 -12.18
N SER A 179 3.86 -25.15 -13.10
CA SER A 179 5.31 -25.15 -13.24
C SER A 179 6.04 -24.48 -12.09
N LEU A 180 5.37 -23.56 -11.37
CA LEU A 180 5.96 -22.78 -10.27
C LEU A 180 5.82 -23.45 -8.89
N LYS A 181 5.03 -24.51 -8.76
CA LYS A 181 4.86 -25.24 -7.48
C LYS A 181 6.21 -25.69 -6.88
N ASN A 182 7.13 -26.16 -7.71
CA ASN A 182 8.44 -26.62 -7.28
C ASN A 182 9.34 -25.47 -6.77
N SER A 183 9.03 -24.23 -7.06
CA SER A 183 9.75 -23.04 -6.56
C SER A 183 9.25 -22.57 -5.18
N GLY A 184 8.38 -23.33 -4.54
CA GLY A 184 7.77 -22.96 -3.26
C GLY A 184 6.72 -21.84 -3.37
N LEU A 185 6.08 -21.75 -4.52
CA LEU A 185 4.96 -20.83 -4.79
C LEU A 185 3.66 -21.62 -4.89
N VAL A 186 2.63 -21.16 -4.18
CA VAL A 186 1.31 -21.77 -4.15
C VAL A 186 0.22 -20.71 -4.38
N LEU A 187 -0.98 -21.13 -4.78
CA LEU A 187 -2.11 -20.21 -4.98
C LEU A 187 -2.68 -19.67 -3.67
N GLU A 188 -2.50 -20.42 -2.55
CA GLU A 188 -2.93 -20.05 -1.19
C GLU A 188 -1.88 -20.43 -0.14
#